data_8dfb9ba64bbcdc67956ba84d149ee433
#
_entry.id   8dfb9ba64bbcdc67956ba84d149ee433
#
_cell.length_a   1.000
_cell.length_b   1.000
_cell.length_c   1.000
_cell.angle_alpha   90.00
_cell.angle_beta   90.00
_cell.angle_gamma   90.00
#
_symmetry.space_group_name_H-M   'P 1'
#
loop_
_entity.id
_entity.type
_entity.pdbx_description
1 polymer ?
#
loop_
_entity_poly.entity_id
_entity_poly.type
_entity_poly.pdbx_seq_one_letter_code
_entity_poly.pdbx_strand_id
1 'polypeptide(L)'
;MAIWGLASLALDRYLGRMNDIAPIPMPGDPAKPERTRKPDWIRVKAPTSPAYHETRKLMRDKGLNTVCEEAACPNIGECWTKKHATVMILGDVCTRACAFCNVKTGMPRKVDVNEPQNLADACAEMGLEHIVITSVDRDDLPDGGASQFVKVIEALRRTTPNTTIEILTPDFRNKHERAVEMIVTARPDVYNHNLETVPRLYPTIRPGARYYASLRLLESVKRLDPSIFTKSGIMLGLGEERLEVHQVMDDMRSADIDFLTMGQYLQPTPKHAKVIEFVTPAAFNAYAAIARAKGFLQVASSPLTRSSYHAGADFAEMRAAREAKLAKAAR
;
A
#
# COMPACT_ATOMS: atom_id res chain seq x y z
N MET A 1 8.16 65.30 35.20
CA MET A 1 7.40 64.06 34.77
C MET A 1 7.62 63.67 33.31
N ALA A 2 8.85 63.75 32.78
CA ALA A 2 9.10 63.47 31.35
C ALA A 2 10.26 62.46 31.06
N ILE A 3 10.79 61.79 32.06
CA ILE A 3 11.96 60.91 31.89
C ILE A 3 11.58 59.41 31.88
N TRP A 4 10.39 59.05 32.37
CA TRP A 4 9.94 57.64 32.43
C TRP A 4 9.29 57.13 31.14
N GLY A 5 8.85 58.01 30.23
CA GLY A 5 8.20 57.60 28.98
C GLY A 5 9.16 57.11 27.88
N LEU A 6 10.40 57.58 27.87
CA LEU A 6 11.36 57.22 26.82
C LEU A 6 12.07 55.89 27.08
N ALA A 7 12.17 55.48 28.35
CA ALA A 7 12.76 54.19 28.72
C ALA A 7 11.84 52.99 28.38
N SER A 8 10.52 53.16 28.50
CA SER A 8 9.52 52.13 28.17
C SER A 8 9.48 51.82 26.68
N LEU A 9 9.50 52.84 25.81
CA LEU A 9 9.50 52.67 24.36
C LEU A 9 10.79 52.08 23.80
N ALA A 10 11.92 52.27 24.48
CA ALA A 10 13.19 51.66 24.10
C ALA A 10 13.22 50.17 24.50
N LEU A 11 12.63 49.79 25.65
CA LEU A 11 12.55 48.40 26.12
C LEU A 11 11.60 47.56 25.25
N ASP A 12 10.45 48.09 24.87
CA ASP A 12 9.49 47.43 23.97
C ASP A 12 10.07 47.18 22.56
N ARG A 13 10.87 48.12 22.05
CA ARG A 13 11.56 47.95 20.77
C ARG A 13 12.74 46.98 20.88
N TYR A 14 13.32 46.82 22.01
CA TYR A 14 14.40 45.86 22.26
C TYR A 14 13.85 44.44 22.43
N LEU A 15 12.76 44.26 23.15
CA LEU A 15 12.07 42.99 23.36
C LEU A 15 11.38 42.50 22.09
N GLY A 16 10.82 43.39 21.27
CA GLY A 16 10.23 43.03 19.97
C GLY A 16 11.23 42.50 18.94
N ARG A 17 12.52 42.96 19.03
CA ARG A 17 13.60 42.43 18.16
C ARG A 17 14.19 41.11 18.63
N MET A 18 13.98 40.70 19.88
CA MET A 18 14.47 39.44 20.39
C MET A 18 13.59 38.25 19.97
N ASN A 19 12.31 38.50 19.58
CA ASN A 19 11.41 37.46 19.10
C ASN A 19 11.63 37.07 17.63
N ASP A 20 12.35 37.90 16.85
CA ASP A 20 12.67 37.63 15.43
C ASP A 20 14.05 36.97 15.22
N ILE A 21 14.81 36.72 16.30
CA ILE A 21 16.08 36.00 16.19
C ILE A 21 15.79 34.52 16.20
N ALA A 22 15.91 33.89 15.02
CA ALA A 22 15.91 32.43 14.96
C ALA A 22 16.92 31.86 15.99
N PRO A 23 16.56 30.85 16.78
CA PRO A 23 17.46 30.27 17.77
C PRO A 23 18.77 29.85 17.10
N ILE A 24 19.89 30.36 17.60
CA ILE A 24 21.23 29.96 17.16
C ILE A 24 21.41 28.49 17.56
N PRO A 25 21.68 27.55 16.61
CA PRO A 25 21.88 26.16 16.93
C PRO A 25 23.09 26.03 17.89
N MET A 26 22.91 25.39 19.04
CA MET A 26 24.00 25.09 19.96
C MET A 26 24.91 24.03 19.35
N PRO A 27 26.24 24.10 19.56
CA PRO A 27 27.14 23.04 19.13
C PRO A 27 26.74 21.71 19.78
N GLY A 28 26.26 20.74 18.95
CA GLY A 28 25.74 19.45 19.41
C GLY A 28 24.23 19.23 19.14
N ASP A 29 23.48 20.24 18.73
CA ASP A 29 22.12 20.00 18.22
C ASP A 29 22.19 19.14 16.95
N PRO A 30 21.49 17.99 16.90
CA PRO A 30 21.44 17.21 15.67
C PRO A 30 20.85 18.08 14.58
N ALA A 31 21.62 18.32 13.50
CA ALA A 31 21.14 19.03 12.33
C ALA A 31 19.78 18.43 11.92
N LYS A 32 18.74 19.28 11.78
CA LYS A 32 17.46 18.81 11.26
C LYS A 32 17.74 17.99 10.00
N PRO A 33 17.30 16.73 9.93
CA PRO A 33 17.58 15.88 8.77
C PRO A 33 17.09 16.61 7.52
N GLU A 34 18.00 16.88 6.61
CA GLU A 34 17.73 17.56 5.35
C GLU A 34 16.70 16.70 4.58
N ARG A 35 15.45 17.16 4.55
CA ARG A 35 14.40 16.49 3.78
C ARG A 35 14.69 16.74 2.32
N THR A 36 15.10 15.71 1.61
CA THR A 36 15.26 15.76 0.15
C THR A 36 13.96 16.29 -0.46
N ARG A 37 14.01 17.43 -1.13
CA ARG A 37 12.83 18.05 -1.76
C ARG A 37 12.27 17.09 -2.80
N LYS A 38 10.97 16.78 -2.70
CA LYS A 38 10.29 15.95 -3.71
C LYS A 38 10.35 16.63 -5.07
N PRO A 39 10.71 15.93 -6.15
CA PRO A 39 10.73 16.48 -7.49
C PRO A 39 9.32 16.84 -7.97
N ASP A 40 9.25 17.68 -9.03
CA ASP A 40 8.00 18.24 -9.53
C ASP A 40 6.99 17.19 -10.06
N TRP A 41 7.45 16.01 -10.46
CA TRP A 41 6.57 14.93 -10.91
C TRP A 41 5.90 14.14 -9.78
N ILE A 42 6.25 14.41 -8.52
CA ILE A 42 5.58 13.84 -7.34
C ILE A 42 4.62 14.90 -6.77
N ARG A 43 3.50 15.11 -7.48
CA ARG A 43 2.44 16.03 -7.05
C ARG A 43 1.15 15.26 -6.83
N VAL A 44 0.48 15.52 -5.74
CA VAL A 44 -0.79 14.91 -5.35
C VAL A 44 -1.86 15.96 -5.14
N LYS A 45 -3.12 15.60 -5.39
CA LYS A 45 -4.27 16.47 -5.13
C LYS A 45 -4.58 16.48 -3.64
N ALA A 46 -4.87 17.66 -3.09
CA ALA A 46 -5.33 17.79 -1.72
C ALA A 46 -6.70 17.11 -1.53
N PRO A 47 -6.94 16.44 -0.38
CA PRO A 47 -8.18 15.72 -0.09
C PRO A 47 -9.28 16.69 0.40
N THR A 48 -9.81 17.52 -0.49
CA THR A 48 -10.74 18.62 -0.14
C THR A 48 -12.14 18.48 -0.75
N SER A 49 -12.40 17.43 -1.55
CA SER A 49 -13.70 17.28 -2.22
C SER A 49 -14.81 16.82 -1.25
N PRO A 50 -16.09 17.19 -1.48
CA PRO A 50 -17.21 16.66 -0.69
C PRO A 50 -17.25 15.13 -0.69
N ALA A 51 -17.07 14.49 -1.84
CA ALA A 51 -17.07 13.03 -1.95
C ALA A 51 -15.95 12.35 -1.13
N TYR A 52 -14.78 13.01 -0.97
CA TYR A 52 -13.75 12.55 -0.04
C TYR A 52 -14.27 12.54 1.41
N HIS A 53 -14.93 13.60 1.84
CA HIS A 53 -15.45 13.72 3.21
C HIS A 53 -16.58 12.71 3.47
N GLU A 54 -17.44 12.46 2.49
CA GLU A 54 -18.50 11.45 2.55
C GLU A 54 -17.90 10.04 2.72
N THR A 55 -16.95 9.67 1.88
CA THR A 55 -16.24 8.37 1.99
C THR A 55 -15.57 8.22 3.35
N ARG A 56 -14.88 9.26 3.82
CA ARG A 56 -14.23 9.27 5.14
C ARG A 56 -15.22 9.08 6.28
N LYS A 57 -16.36 9.76 6.21
CA LYS A 57 -17.42 9.64 7.21
C LYS A 57 -17.96 8.21 7.25
N LEU A 58 -18.30 7.64 6.10
CA LEU A 58 -18.81 6.28 6.00
C LEU A 58 -17.85 5.25 6.61
N MET A 59 -16.55 5.32 6.28
CA MET A 59 -15.54 4.41 6.85
C MET A 59 -15.51 4.49 8.38
N ARG A 60 -15.60 5.69 8.95
CA ARG A 60 -15.62 5.90 10.40
C ARG A 60 -16.90 5.44 11.05
N ASP A 61 -18.06 5.73 10.45
CA ASP A 61 -19.37 5.32 10.97
C ASP A 61 -19.51 3.79 11.02
N LYS A 62 -18.87 3.08 10.08
CA LYS A 62 -18.81 1.60 10.05
C LYS A 62 -17.65 1.01 10.87
N GLY A 63 -16.83 1.83 11.53
CA GLY A 63 -15.68 1.38 12.32
C GLY A 63 -14.58 0.69 11.49
N LEU A 64 -14.45 1.03 10.20
CA LEU A 64 -13.50 0.42 9.29
C LEU A 64 -12.16 1.17 9.28
N ASN A 65 -11.05 0.41 9.27
CA ASN A 65 -9.73 0.94 9.06
C ASN A 65 -9.39 0.97 7.57
N THR A 66 -8.60 1.94 7.12
CA THR A 66 -8.16 2.02 5.73
C THR A 66 -6.65 2.17 5.65
N VAL A 67 -6.01 1.41 4.76
CA VAL A 67 -4.59 1.60 4.49
C VAL A 67 -4.30 2.99 3.91
N CYS A 68 -5.30 3.63 3.32
CA CYS A 68 -5.18 4.98 2.76
C CYS A 68 -4.86 6.02 3.84
N GLU A 69 -5.47 5.92 5.02
CA GLU A 69 -5.19 6.78 6.18
C GLU A 69 -3.93 6.30 6.92
N GLU A 70 -3.85 5.02 7.29
CA GLU A 70 -2.75 4.48 8.11
C GLU A 70 -1.38 4.58 7.42
N ALA A 71 -1.31 4.32 6.11
CA ALA A 71 -0.07 4.45 5.33
C ALA A 71 0.21 5.88 4.82
N ALA A 72 -0.62 6.87 5.17
CA ALA A 72 -0.53 8.24 4.65
C ALA A 72 -0.44 8.28 3.11
N CYS A 73 -1.35 7.56 2.43
CA CYS A 73 -1.31 7.35 1.00
C CYS A 73 -1.41 8.68 0.22
N PRO A 74 -0.49 8.95 -0.72
CA PRO A 74 -0.51 10.19 -1.48
C PRO A 74 -1.76 10.33 -2.37
N ASN A 75 -2.41 9.23 -2.75
CA ASN A 75 -3.53 9.22 -3.68
C ASN A 75 -4.91 9.29 -2.99
N ILE A 76 -4.95 9.39 -1.64
CA ILE A 76 -6.20 9.33 -0.87
C ILE A 76 -7.25 10.34 -1.36
N GLY A 77 -6.84 11.57 -1.70
CA GLY A 77 -7.74 12.61 -2.19
C GLY A 77 -8.41 12.25 -3.52
N GLU A 78 -7.70 11.62 -4.44
CA GLU A 78 -8.25 11.17 -5.72
C GLU A 78 -9.10 9.91 -5.56
N CYS A 79 -8.58 8.90 -4.88
CA CYS A 79 -9.26 7.61 -4.71
C CYS A 79 -10.61 7.79 -4.00
N TRP A 80 -10.65 8.52 -2.90
CA TRP A 80 -11.88 8.71 -2.13
C TRP A 80 -12.89 9.64 -2.80
N THR A 81 -12.42 10.57 -3.64
CA THR A 81 -13.32 11.33 -4.52
C THR A 81 -14.05 10.43 -5.52
N LYS A 82 -13.40 9.34 -5.94
CA LYS A 82 -13.98 8.31 -6.82
C LYS A 82 -14.66 7.17 -6.04
N LYS A 83 -14.83 7.31 -4.73
CA LYS A 83 -15.35 6.28 -3.81
C LYS A 83 -14.52 4.98 -3.78
N HIS A 84 -13.26 5.03 -4.19
CA HIS A 84 -12.33 3.90 -4.10
C HIS A 84 -11.57 3.96 -2.78
N ALA A 85 -11.73 2.97 -1.93
CA ALA A 85 -10.97 2.81 -0.69
C ALA A 85 -10.38 1.41 -0.59
N THR A 86 -9.21 1.30 0.01
CA THR A 86 -8.62 0.01 0.38
C THR A 86 -8.86 -0.20 1.87
N VAL A 87 -9.70 -1.16 2.18
CA VAL A 87 -10.07 -1.46 3.55
C VAL A 87 -9.03 -2.37 4.18
N MET A 88 -8.62 -2.04 5.40
CA MET A 88 -7.66 -2.82 6.17
C MET A 88 -8.37 -3.55 7.31
N ILE A 89 -8.40 -4.87 7.24
CA ILE A 89 -9.01 -5.74 8.24
C ILE A 89 -8.02 -6.15 9.32
N LEU A 90 -8.52 -6.78 10.39
CA LEU A 90 -7.76 -7.26 11.54
C LEU A 90 -7.19 -6.14 12.44
N GLY A 91 -7.73 -4.92 12.31
CA GLY A 91 -7.39 -3.77 13.14
C GLY A 91 -6.31 -2.87 12.51
N ASP A 92 -5.72 -2.00 13.34
CA ASP A 92 -4.78 -0.94 12.95
C ASP A 92 -3.36 -1.13 13.53
N VAL A 93 -3.09 -2.26 14.19
CA VAL A 93 -1.79 -2.58 14.81
C VAL A 93 -1.20 -3.85 14.21
N CYS A 94 0.00 -3.75 13.65
CA CYS A 94 0.73 -4.82 13.00
C CYS A 94 1.72 -5.49 13.96
N THR A 95 1.88 -6.81 13.87
CA THR A 95 2.90 -7.54 14.65
C THR A 95 4.31 -7.38 14.10
N ARG A 96 4.49 -6.73 12.92
CA ARG A 96 5.79 -6.54 12.26
C ARG A 96 6.13 -5.08 12.04
N ALA A 97 7.45 -4.78 12.00
CA ALA A 97 8.02 -3.45 11.83
C ALA A 97 8.80 -3.36 10.51
N CYS A 98 8.10 -3.26 9.39
CA CYS A 98 8.73 -3.02 8.09
C CYS A 98 9.22 -1.57 8.01
N ALA A 99 10.47 -1.35 7.59
CA ALA A 99 11.12 -0.03 7.62
C ALA A 99 10.47 1.02 6.70
N PHE A 100 9.61 0.61 5.77
CA PHE A 100 8.88 1.48 4.86
C PHE A 100 7.45 1.81 5.31
N CYS A 101 6.89 1.04 6.27
CA CYS A 101 5.46 1.02 6.56
C CYS A 101 5.10 1.95 7.73
N ASN A 102 4.09 2.80 7.53
CA ASN A 102 3.63 3.75 8.54
C ASN A 102 2.55 3.19 9.49
N VAL A 103 2.10 1.94 9.29
CA VAL A 103 1.15 1.28 10.18
C VAL A 103 1.76 1.06 11.56
N LYS A 104 0.99 1.27 12.60
CA LYS A 104 1.43 1.10 13.99
C LYS A 104 1.90 -0.32 14.26
N THR A 105 3.03 -0.45 14.94
CA THR A 105 3.57 -1.75 15.35
C THR A 105 3.32 -1.99 16.83
N GLY A 106 2.93 -3.21 17.19
CA GLY A 106 2.70 -3.57 18.59
C GLY A 106 1.88 -4.84 18.75
N MET A 107 1.20 -4.96 19.90
CA MET A 107 0.30 -6.06 20.21
C MET A 107 -1.11 -5.69 19.70
N PRO A 108 -1.66 -6.40 18.70
CA PRO A 108 -2.98 -6.13 18.17
C PRO A 108 -4.11 -6.46 19.17
N ARG A 109 -5.25 -5.82 19.01
CA ARG A 109 -6.46 -6.14 19.76
C ARG A 109 -7.08 -7.46 19.28
N LYS A 110 -8.09 -7.94 20.02
CA LYS A 110 -8.92 -9.09 19.59
C LYS A 110 -9.58 -8.77 18.24
N VAL A 111 -9.72 -9.82 17.42
CA VAL A 111 -10.39 -9.71 16.12
C VAL A 111 -11.85 -9.31 16.34
N ASP A 112 -12.32 -8.32 15.60
CA ASP A 112 -13.73 -7.92 15.60
C ASP A 112 -14.53 -8.92 14.76
N VAL A 113 -15.48 -9.57 15.39
CA VAL A 113 -16.37 -10.55 14.74
C VAL A 113 -17.37 -9.92 13.78
N ASN A 114 -17.65 -8.62 13.92
CA ASN A 114 -18.58 -7.87 13.08
C ASN A 114 -17.90 -7.21 11.87
N GLU A 115 -16.56 -7.12 11.87
CA GLU A 115 -15.80 -6.48 10.80
C GLU A 115 -16.15 -6.99 9.38
N PRO A 116 -16.36 -8.32 9.15
CA PRO A 116 -16.74 -8.82 7.83
C PRO A 116 -18.09 -8.28 7.33
N GLN A 117 -19.09 -8.22 8.21
CA GLN A 117 -20.41 -7.70 7.81
C GLN A 117 -20.39 -6.18 7.66
N ASN A 118 -19.76 -5.44 8.58
CA ASN A 118 -19.60 -4.00 8.49
C ASN A 118 -18.94 -3.58 7.17
N LEU A 119 -17.93 -4.33 6.73
CA LEU A 119 -17.23 -4.10 5.46
C LEU A 119 -18.15 -4.38 4.27
N ALA A 120 -18.89 -5.48 4.29
CA ALA A 120 -19.80 -5.83 3.20
C ALA A 120 -20.94 -4.80 3.08
N ASP A 121 -21.48 -4.31 4.19
CA ASP A 121 -22.51 -3.26 4.24
C ASP A 121 -21.96 -1.93 3.69
N ALA A 122 -20.74 -1.55 4.06
CA ALA A 122 -20.09 -0.35 3.51
C ALA A 122 -19.87 -0.46 2.00
N CYS A 123 -19.44 -1.64 1.51
CA CYS A 123 -19.26 -1.91 0.09
C CYS A 123 -20.57 -1.74 -0.69
N ALA A 124 -21.68 -2.26 -0.15
CA ALA A 124 -23.02 -2.13 -0.72
C ALA A 124 -23.48 -0.67 -0.74
N GLU A 125 -23.31 0.06 0.37
CA GLU A 125 -23.71 1.47 0.50
C GLU A 125 -22.92 2.37 -0.47
N MET A 126 -21.65 2.08 -0.71
CA MET A 126 -20.82 2.78 -1.71
C MET A 126 -21.14 2.38 -3.15
N GLY A 127 -21.79 1.25 -3.38
CA GLY A 127 -22.03 0.69 -4.71
C GLY A 127 -20.73 0.31 -5.43
N LEU A 128 -19.79 -0.32 -4.73
CA LEU A 128 -18.47 -0.63 -5.28
C LEU A 128 -18.54 -1.78 -6.30
N GLU A 129 -18.03 -1.55 -7.50
CA GLU A 129 -17.81 -2.59 -8.51
C GLU A 129 -16.52 -3.39 -8.25
N HIS A 130 -15.56 -2.78 -7.55
CA HIS A 130 -14.28 -3.40 -7.19
C HIS A 130 -13.86 -2.95 -5.78
N ILE A 131 -13.50 -3.91 -4.93
CA ILE A 131 -12.97 -3.64 -3.59
C ILE A 131 -11.61 -4.27 -3.40
N VAL A 132 -10.70 -3.53 -2.74
CA VAL A 132 -9.40 -4.04 -2.30
C VAL A 132 -9.40 -4.19 -0.79
N ILE A 133 -9.10 -5.38 -0.31
CA ILE A 133 -9.05 -5.73 1.10
C ILE A 133 -7.61 -6.09 1.45
N THR A 134 -7.06 -5.42 2.44
CA THR A 134 -5.74 -5.76 2.98
C THR A 134 -5.82 -5.99 4.48
N SER A 135 -4.73 -6.34 5.12
CA SER A 135 -4.65 -6.50 6.57
C SER A 135 -3.30 -6.05 7.12
N VAL A 136 -3.27 -5.88 8.44
CA VAL A 136 -2.02 -5.93 9.21
C VAL A 136 -1.50 -7.37 9.30
N ASP A 137 -0.19 -7.55 9.56
CA ASP A 137 0.31 -8.88 9.94
C ASP A 137 -0.20 -9.26 11.33
N ARG A 138 -0.69 -10.49 11.47
CA ARG A 138 -1.22 -11.08 12.70
C ARG A 138 -0.50 -12.39 13.01
N ASP A 139 0.82 -12.32 13.20
CA ASP A 139 1.64 -13.48 13.57
C ASP A 139 1.21 -14.12 14.90
N ASP A 140 0.46 -13.37 15.72
CA ASP A 140 -0.17 -13.80 16.98
C ASP A 140 -1.35 -14.77 16.78
N LEU A 141 -2.02 -14.75 15.62
CA LEU A 141 -3.16 -15.64 15.35
C LEU A 141 -2.70 -17.00 14.81
N PRO A 142 -3.40 -18.10 15.13
CA PRO A 142 -3.03 -19.46 14.69
C PRO A 142 -2.94 -19.64 13.17
N ASP A 143 -3.76 -18.89 12.41
CA ASP A 143 -3.85 -18.92 10.96
C ASP A 143 -3.29 -17.67 10.28
N GLY A 144 -2.66 -16.77 11.06
CA GLY A 144 -2.18 -15.47 10.57
C GLY A 144 -3.28 -14.51 10.11
N GLY A 145 -4.54 -14.79 10.45
CA GLY A 145 -5.71 -14.00 10.05
C GLY A 145 -6.40 -14.47 8.77
N ALA A 146 -6.01 -15.60 8.20
CA ALA A 146 -6.61 -16.14 6.97
C ALA A 146 -8.12 -16.35 7.08
N SER A 147 -8.61 -16.86 8.22
CA SER A 147 -10.05 -17.04 8.45
C SER A 147 -10.86 -15.74 8.41
N GLN A 148 -10.27 -14.61 8.74
CA GLN A 148 -10.95 -13.33 8.64
C GLN A 148 -11.09 -12.88 7.17
N PHE A 149 -10.07 -13.09 6.34
CA PHE A 149 -10.20 -12.90 4.88
C PHE A 149 -11.32 -13.75 4.30
N VAL A 150 -11.40 -15.03 4.66
CA VAL A 150 -12.48 -15.92 4.22
C VAL A 150 -13.85 -15.36 4.58
N LYS A 151 -14.08 -14.99 5.86
CA LYS A 151 -15.34 -14.41 6.32
C LYS A 151 -15.72 -13.13 5.58
N VAL A 152 -14.73 -12.28 5.29
CA VAL A 152 -14.95 -11.03 4.53
C VAL A 152 -15.35 -11.34 3.09
N ILE A 153 -14.66 -12.26 2.40
CA ILE A 153 -15.00 -12.68 1.04
C ILE A 153 -16.42 -13.26 1.00
N GLU A 154 -16.77 -14.15 1.94
CA GLU A 154 -18.10 -14.73 2.05
C GLU A 154 -19.18 -13.68 2.31
N ALA A 155 -18.94 -12.71 3.21
CA ALA A 155 -19.87 -11.62 3.48
C ALA A 155 -20.10 -10.77 2.23
N LEU A 156 -19.05 -10.39 1.51
CA LEU A 156 -19.14 -9.66 0.25
C LEU A 156 -19.89 -10.43 -0.84
N ARG A 157 -19.61 -11.72 -1.01
CA ARG A 157 -20.32 -12.55 -1.99
C ARG A 157 -21.81 -12.65 -1.71
N ARG A 158 -22.23 -12.62 -0.42
CA ARG A 158 -23.67 -12.59 -0.06
C ARG A 158 -24.30 -11.22 -0.29
N THR A 159 -23.59 -10.14 0.06
CA THR A 159 -24.17 -8.78 0.08
C THR A 159 -24.02 -8.07 -1.27
N THR A 160 -22.89 -8.24 -1.94
CA THR A 160 -22.54 -7.61 -3.23
C THR A 160 -21.97 -8.65 -4.22
N PRO A 161 -22.77 -9.60 -4.72
CA PRO A 161 -22.28 -10.76 -5.49
C PRO A 161 -21.52 -10.40 -6.78
N ASN A 162 -21.79 -9.22 -7.34
CA ASN A 162 -21.16 -8.76 -8.58
C ASN A 162 -19.88 -7.95 -8.36
N THR A 163 -19.53 -7.63 -7.11
CA THR A 163 -18.33 -6.88 -6.80
C THR A 163 -17.08 -7.74 -7.01
N THR A 164 -16.12 -7.24 -7.76
CA THR A 164 -14.79 -7.85 -7.88
C THR A 164 -14.03 -7.72 -6.57
N ILE A 165 -13.51 -8.81 -6.05
CA ILE A 165 -12.80 -8.87 -4.77
C ILE A 165 -11.31 -9.09 -5.02
N GLU A 166 -10.51 -8.06 -4.77
CA GLU A 166 -9.06 -8.14 -4.68
C GLU A 166 -8.65 -8.21 -3.22
N ILE A 167 -7.76 -9.14 -2.87
CA ILE A 167 -7.17 -9.21 -1.54
C ILE A 167 -5.66 -8.93 -1.63
N LEU A 168 -5.12 -8.19 -0.66
CA LEU A 168 -3.68 -7.99 -0.47
C LEU A 168 -3.29 -8.60 0.87
N THR A 169 -2.72 -9.80 0.84
CA THR A 169 -2.43 -10.58 2.04
C THR A 169 -1.03 -10.37 2.59
N PRO A 170 -0.80 -10.62 3.90
CA PRO A 170 0.53 -10.87 4.44
C PRO A 170 1.11 -12.19 3.89
N ASP A 171 2.37 -12.51 4.25
CA ASP A 171 2.99 -13.79 3.87
C ASP A 171 2.58 -14.97 4.78
N PHE A 172 1.73 -14.72 5.76
CA PHE A 172 1.26 -15.67 6.78
C PHE A 172 2.38 -16.45 7.50
N ARG A 173 3.61 -16.03 7.38
CA ARG A 173 4.82 -16.59 8.04
C ARG A 173 4.64 -18.06 8.41
N ASN A 174 5.32 -18.98 8.33
CA ASN A 174 5.20 -20.42 8.68
C ASN A 174 3.80 -21.09 8.62
N LYS A 175 2.74 -20.38 8.23
CA LYS A 175 1.33 -20.84 8.15
C LYS A 175 0.76 -20.73 6.74
N HIS A 176 1.61 -20.35 5.76
CA HIS A 176 1.17 -19.93 4.43
C HIS A 176 0.43 -21.01 3.65
N GLU A 177 0.81 -22.29 3.74
CA GLU A 177 0.17 -23.36 2.97
C GLU A 177 -1.33 -23.45 3.29
N ARG A 178 -1.64 -23.65 4.58
CA ARG A 178 -3.04 -23.71 5.04
C ARG A 178 -3.81 -22.40 4.83
N ALA A 179 -3.15 -21.28 5.08
CA ALA A 179 -3.76 -19.97 4.91
C ALA A 179 -4.14 -19.69 3.45
N VAL A 180 -3.24 -20.00 2.51
CA VAL A 180 -3.50 -19.84 1.07
C VAL A 180 -4.60 -20.78 0.61
N GLU A 181 -4.61 -22.04 1.03
CA GLU A 181 -5.64 -23.01 0.69
C GLU A 181 -7.04 -22.54 1.14
N MET A 182 -7.16 -22.07 2.39
CA MET A 182 -8.43 -21.52 2.90
C MET A 182 -8.94 -20.34 2.08
N ILE A 183 -8.05 -19.41 1.75
CA ILE A 183 -8.42 -18.18 1.02
C ILE A 183 -8.73 -18.49 -0.44
N VAL A 184 -7.95 -19.35 -1.10
CA VAL A 184 -8.20 -19.79 -2.48
C VAL A 184 -9.57 -20.49 -2.58
N THR A 185 -9.93 -21.30 -1.58
CA THR A 185 -11.26 -21.95 -1.50
C THR A 185 -12.39 -20.91 -1.43
N ALA A 186 -12.19 -19.78 -0.77
CA ALA A 186 -13.15 -18.67 -0.73
C ALA A 186 -13.23 -17.88 -2.05
N ARG A 187 -12.31 -18.10 -2.99
CA ARG A 187 -12.31 -17.59 -4.37
C ARG A 187 -12.36 -16.06 -4.49
N PRO A 188 -11.31 -15.33 -4.06
CA PRO A 188 -11.14 -13.95 -4.49
C PRO A 188 -10.90 -13.90 -6.01
N ASP A 189 -11.20 -12.78 -6.66
CA ASP A 189 -10.93 -12.60 -8.09
C ASP A 189 -9.45 -12.31 -8.35
N VAL A 190 -8.81 -11.56 -7.43
CA VAL A 190 -7.38 -11.22 -7.47
C VAL A 190 -6.74 -11.52 -6.12
N TYR A 191 -5.68 -12.29 -6.15
CA TYR A 191 -4.83 -12.57 -5.00
C TYR A 191 -3.53 -11.77 -5.12
N ASN A 192 -3.36 -10.76 -4.28
CA ASN A 192 -2.19 -9.89 -4.25
C ASN A 192 -1.34 -10.17 -3.01
N HIS A 193 -0.03 -10.22 -3.20
CA HIS A 193 0.98 -10.18 -2.15
C HIS A 193 2.22 -9.46 -2.68
N ASN A 194 2.56 -8.33 -2.06
CA ASN A 194 3.68 -7.52 -2.53
C ASN A 194 5.03 -8.10 -2.11
N LEU A 195 5.99 -8.13 -3.02
CA LEU A 195 7.41 -8.39 -2.72
C LEU A 195 8.08 -7.17 -2.07
N GLU A 196 7.60 -5.97 -2.33
CA GLU A 196 8.00 -4.67 -1.80
C GLU A 196 9.37 -4.18 -2.28
N THR A 197 10.39 -5.04 -2.33
CA THR A 197 11.75 -4.68 -2.75
C THR A 197 12.53 -5.89 -3.27
N VAL A 198 13.79 -5.69 -3.66
CA VAL A 198 14.70 -6.73 -4.15
C VAL A 198 15.30 -7.57 -3.00
N PRO A 199 15.74 -8.82 -3.27
CA PRO A 199 16.24 -9.75 -2.22
C PRO A 199 17.31 -9.15 -1.30
N ARG A 200 18.28 -8.42 -1.85
CA ARG A 200 19.39 -7.82 -1.09
C ARG A 200 18.91 -6.86 0.00
N LEU A 201 17.79 -6.18 -0.25
CA LEU A 201 17.25 -5.17 0.66
C LEU A 201 16.29 -5.73 1.72
N TYR A 202 15.85 -7.00 1.60
CA TYR A 202 14.91 -7.61 2.56
C TYR A 202 15.33 -7.49 4.02
N PRO A 203 16.62 -7.79 4.40
CA PRO A 203 17.03 -7.73 5.80
C PRO A 203 16.85 -6.36 6.45
N THR A 204 16.95 -5.28 5.68
CA THR A 204 16.86 -3.89 6.17
C THR A 204 15.50 -3.27 5.98
N ILE A 205 14.79 -3.61 4.91
CA ILE A 205 13.52 -2.98 4.52
C ILE A 205 12.32 -3.78 5.04
N ARG A 206 12.39 -5.12 4.99
CA ARG A 206 11.31 -6.04 5.37
C ARG A 206 11.83 -7.19 6.24
N PRO A 207 12.41 -6.92 7.42
CA PRO A 207 13.18 -7.91 8.20
C PRO A 207 12.35 -9.12 8.67
N GLY A 208 11.02 -8.97 8.79
CA GLY A 208 10.11 -10.04 9.20
C GLY A 208 9.68 -10.99 8.08
N ALA A 209 10.04 -10.72 6.82
CA ALA A 209 9.60 -11.48 5.65
C ALA A 209 10.78 -12.19 4.95
N ARG A 210 10.45 -13.10 4.03
CA ARG A 210 11.42 -13.83 3.21
C ARG A 210 11.01 -13.77 1.74
N TYR A 211 11.90 -13.28 0.87
CA TYR A 211 11.66 -13.05 -0.54
C TYR A 211 11.08 -14.30 -1.26
N TYR A 212 11.77 -15.43 -1.18
CA TYR A 212 11.32 -16.66 -1.85
C TYR A 212 10.07 -17.28 -1.22
N ALA A 213 9.77 -16.99 0.05
CA ALA A 213 8.52 -17.43 0.66
C ALA A 213 7.33 -16.64 0.08
N SER A 214 7.50 -15.35 -0.18
CA SER A 214 6.52 -14.49 -0.85
C SER A 214 6.23 -14.97 -2.29
N LEU A 215 7.24 -15.35 -3.05
CA LEU A 215 7.07 -15.93 -4.39
C LEU A 215 6.31 -17.26 -4.34
N ARG A 216 6.74 -18.20 -3.48
CA ARG A 216 6.07 -19.49 -3.31
C ARG A 216 4.61 -19.36 -2.88
N LEU A 217 4.28 -18.32 -2.11
CA LEU A 217 2.88 -18.06 -1.73
C LEU A 217 2.03 -17.81 -2.99
N LEU A 218 2.46 -16.93 -3.88
CA LEU A 218 1.73 -16.61 -5.11
C LEU A 218 1.74 -17.77 -6.12
N GLU A 219 2.83 -18.50 -6.24
CA GLU A 219 2.92 -19.73 -7.01
C GLU A 219 1.92 -20.79 -6.50
N SER A 220 1.76 -20.92 -5.17
CA SER A 220 0.79 -21.82 -4.57
C SER A 220 -0.65 -21.47 -4.92
N VAL A 221 -1.00 -20.16 -5.00
CA VAL A 221 -2.30 -19.73 -5.48
C VAL A 221 -2.58 -20.23 -6.89
N LYS A 222 -1.61 -20.07 -7.81
CA LYS A 222 -1.73 -20.54 -9.20
C LYS A 222 -1.84 -22.05 -9.32
N ARG A 223 -1.12 -22.78 -8.47
CA ARG A 223 -1.20 -24.25 -8.43
C ARG A 223 -2.56 -24.75 -7.94
N LEU A 224 -3.16 -24.06 -6.94
CA LEU A 224 -4.46 -24.44 -6.36
C LEU A 224 -5.63 -24.03 -7.26
N ASP A 225 -5.63 -22.82 -7.79
CA ASP A 225 -6.64 -22.34 -8.74
C ASP A 225 -6.02 -21.37 -9.78
N PRO A 226 -5.69 -21.86 -10.99
CA PRO A 226 -5.11 -21.05 -12.05
C PRO A 226 -6.05 -19.93 -12.55
N SER A 227 -7.35 -19.99 -12.24
CA SER A 227 -8.31 -18.98 -12.65
C SER A 227 -8.21 -17.68 -11.85
N ILE A 228 -7.70 -17.73 -10.62
CA ILE A 228 -7.45 -16.55 -9.79
C ILE A 228 -6.30 -15.76 -10.39
N PHE A 229 -6.49 -14.45 -10.56
CA PHE A 229 -5.41 -13.57 -10.98
C PHE A 229 -4.44 -13.34 -9.82
N THR A 230 -3.14 -13.44 -10.09
CA THR A 230 -2.10 -13.14 -9.11
C THR A 230 -1.46 -11.80 -9.40
N LYS A 231 -1.21 -11.04 -8.33
CA LYS A 231 -0.66 -9.69 -8.40
C LYS A 231 0.47 -9.53 -7.39
N SER A 232 1.47 -8.75 -7.76
CA SER A 232 2.54 -8.35 -6.85
C SER A 232 3.03 -6.94 -7.16
N GLY A 233 3.74 -6.34 -6.21
CA GLY A 233 4.30 -5.00 -6.36
C GLY A 233 5.64 -4.84 -5.70
N ILE A 234 6.41 -3.89 -6.23
CA ILE A 234 7.64 -3.40 -5.64
C ILE A 234 7.64 -1.88 -5.59
N MET A 235 8.32 -1.37 -4.59
CA MET A 235 8.66 0.06 -4.49
C MET A 235 10.05 0.29 -5.06
N LEU A 236 10.24 1.40 -5.77
CA LEU A 236 11.52 1.84 -6.30
C LEU A 236 12.02 3.08 -5.54
N GLY A 237 13.34 3.21 -5.44
CA GLY A 237 14.01 4.31 -4.75
C GLY A 237 14.49 3.98 -3.35
N LEU A 238 14.58 2.69 -2.99
CA LEU A 238 15.13 2.18 -1.72
C LEU A 238 16.62 1.79 -1.84
N GLY A 239 17.23 1.91 -3.05
CA GLY A 239 18.62 1.57 -3.34
C GLY A 239 18.79 0.24 -4.08
N GLU A 240 17.72 -0.25 -4.72
CA GLU A 240 17.77 -1.37 -5.67
C GLU A 240 18.54 -0.99 -6.93
N GLU A 241 19.26 -1.94 -7.49
CA GLU A 241 19.93 -1.78 -8.78
C GLU A 241 19.03 -2.21 -9.94
N ARG A 242 19.24 -1.63 -11.11
CA ARG A 242 18.41 -1.92 -12.29
C ARG A 242 18.33 -3.41 -12.63
N LEU A 243 19.46 -4.11 -12.56
CA LEU A 243 19.50 -5.56 -12.84
C LEU A 243 18.76 -6.38 -11.78
N GLU A 244 18.77 -5.94 -10.52
CA GLU A 244 17.98 -6.58 -9.46
C GLU A 244 16.47 -6.46 -9.72
N VAL A 245 16.01 -5.30 -10.19
CA VAL A 245 14.61 -5.09 -10.57
C VAL A 245 14.21 -6.01 -11.73
N HIS A 246 15.10 -6.17 -12.73
CA HIS A 246 14.85 -7.11 -13.84
C HIS A 246 14.79 -8.55 -13.37
N GLN A 247 15.66 -8.96 -12.43
CA GLN A 247 15.64 -10.30 -11.84
C GLN A 247 14.35 -10.55 -11.06
N VAL A 248 13.88 -9.57 -10.27
CA VAL A 248 12.60 -9.67 -9.58
C VAL A 248 11.43 -9.88 -10.55
N MET A 249 11.45 -9.22 -11.71
CA MET A 249 10.44 -9.45 -12.76
C MET A 249 10.52 -10.89 -13.31
N ASP A 250 11.72 -11.43 -13.51
CA ASP A 250 11.90 -12.81 -13.97
C ASP A 250 11.44 -13.82 -12.92
N ASP A 251 11.78 -13.61 -11.66
CA ASP A 251 11.34 -14.42 -10.54
C ASP A 251 9.80 -14.41 -10.40
N MET A 252 9.17 -13.24 -10.55
CA MET A 252 7.72 -13.10 -10.56
C MET A 252 7.07 -13.86 -11.74
N ARG A 253 7.67 -13.80 -12.93
CA ARG A 253 7.16 -14.55 -14.09
C ARG A 253 7.34 -16.05 -13.92
N SER A 254 8.43 -16.50 -13.28
CA SER A 254 8.64 -17.92 -12.93
C SER A 254 7.58 -18.44 -11.95
N ALA A 255 7.06 -17.57 -11.07
CA ALA A 255 5.93 -17.86 -10.17
C ALA A 255 4.56 -17.63 -10.82
N ASP A 256 4.49 -17.41 -12.14
CA ASP A 256 3.29 -17.14 -12.94
C ASP A 256 2.41 -15.98 -12.42
N ILE A 257 3.06 -14.91 -11.94
CA ILE A 257 2.36 -13.70 -11.50
C ILE A 257 1.86 -12.92 -12.71
N ASP A 258 0.56 -12.62 -12.74
CA ASP A 258 -0.13 -11.98 -13.87
C ASP A 258 0.11 -10.48 -13.93
N PHE A 259 0.10 -9.78 -12.78
CA PHE A 259 0.09 -8.32 -12.70
C PHE A 259 1.24 -7.80 -11.83
N LEU A 260 1.97 -6.83 -12.37
CA LEU A 260 3.06 -6.13 -11.66
C LEU A 260 2.72 -4.66 -11.43
N THR A 261 2.83 -4.20 -10.19
CA THR A 261 2.79 -2.78 -9.83
C THR A 261 4.15 -2.26 -9.40
N MET A 262 4.57 -1.10 -9.90
CA MET A 262 5.81 -0.43 -9.52
C MET A 262 5.52 1.02 -9.17
N GLY A 263 5.90 1.45 -7.97
CA GLY A 263 5.69 2.82 -7.49
C GLY A 263 6.90 3.39 -6.76
N GLN A 264 7.02 4.70 -6.70
CA GLN A 264 8.09 5.36 -5.95
C GLN A 264 7.89 5.17 -4.45
N TYR A 265 8.90 4.73 -3.75
CA TYR A 265 8.92 4.79 -2.29
C TYR A 265 8.90 6.25 -1.82
N LEU A 266 8.02 6.57 -0.91
CA LEU A 266 7.93 7.88 -0.27
C LEU A 266 8.06 7.69 1.23
N GLN A 267 9.11 8.25 1.83
CA GLN A 267 9.39 8.14 3.26
C GLN A 267 8.26 8.79 4.09
N PRO A 268 7.52 8.02 4.91
CA PRO A 268 6.42 8.58 5.70
C PRO A 268 6.89 9.55 6.78
N THR A 269 7.91 9.16 7.55
CA THR A 269 8.51 9.97 8.60
C THR A 269 10.03 9.78 8.63
N PRO A 270 10.81 10.64 9.30
CA PRO A 270 12.27 10.51 9.40
C PRO A 270 12.76 9.19 10.04
N LYS A 271 11.88 8.46 10.73
CA LYS A 271 12.19 7.16 11.37
C LYS A 271 12.20 5.99 10.37
N HIS A 272 11.55 6.15 9.22
CA HIS A 272 11.46 5.12 8.18
C HIS A 272 12.69 5.11 7.27
N ALA A 273 12.82 4.08 6.45
CA ALA A 273 13.88 3.97 5.46
C ALA A 273 14.00 5.26 4.63
N LYS A 274 15.21 5.70 4.35
CA LYS A 274 15.44 6.90 3.54
C LYS A 274 15.11 6.64 2.08
N VAL A 275 14.61 7.66 1.40
CA VAL A 275 14.58 7.65 -0.08
C VAL A 275 16.02 7.80 -0.56
N ILE A 276 16.51 6.81 -1.29
CA ILE A 276 17.87 6.83 -1.88
C ILE A 276 17.83 7.55 -3.23
N GLU A 277 16.77 7.32 -4.01
CA GLU A 277 16.60 7.93 -5.33
C GLU A 277 15.12 8.26 -5.61
N PHE A 278 14.87 9.37 -6.26
CA PHE A 278 13.58 9.65 -6.90
C PHE A 278 13.65 9.21 -8.36
N VAL A 279 13.14 8.03 -8.65
CA VAL A 279 13.12 7.41 -9.98
C VAL A 279 12.28 8.25 -10.93
N THR A 280 12.82 8.54 -12.11
CA THR A 280 12.16 9.40 -13.09
C THR A 280 10.95 8.72 -13.76
N PRO A 281 9.93 9.47 -14.21
CA PRO A 281 8.82 8.91 -15.00
C PRO A 281 9.31 8.13 -16.24
N ALA A 282 10.37 8.57 -16.88
CA ALA A 282 10.97 7.88 -18.02
C ALA A 282 11.52 6.49 -17.64
N ALA A 283 12.16 6.36 -16.47
CA ALA A 283 12.64 5.07 -15.97
C ALA A 283 11.47 4.14 -15.61
N PHE A 284 10.38 4.65 -14.99
CA PHE A 284 9.14 3.87 -14.75
C PHE A 284 8.55 3.34 -16.07
N ASN A 285 8.52 4.17 -17.13
CA ASN A 285 8.04 3.76 -18.44
C ASN A 285 8.93 2.67 -19.05
N ALA A 286 10.26 2.78 -18.91
CA ALA A 286 11.20 1.76 -19.36
C ALA A 286 11.00 0.43 -18.64
N TYR A 287 10.85 0.43 -17.30
CA TYR A 287 10.52 -0.77 -16.54
C TYR A 287 9.16 -1.38 -16.96
N ALA A 288 8.15 -0.56 -17.23
CA ALA A 288 6.87 -1.03 -17.74
C ALA A 288 6.99 -1.76 -19.09
N ALA A 289 7.78 -1.20 -20.03
CA ALA A 289 8.01 -1.82 -21.32
C ALA A 289 8.72 -3.19 -21.18
N ILE A 290 9.74 -3.28 -20.31
CA ILE A 290 10.46 -4.52 -20.03
C ILE A 290 9.53 -5.56 -19.39
N ALA A 291 8.71 -5.17 -18.40
CA ALA A 291 7.77 -6.07 -17.75
C ALA A 291 6.74 -6.63 -18.74
N ARG A 292 6.20 -5.79 -19.63
CA ARG A 292 5.30 -6.26 -20.70
C ARG A 292 6.00 -7.25 -21.65
N ALA A 293 7.24 -6.97 -22.03
CA ALA A 293 8.03 -7.88 -22.85
C ALA A 293 8.32 -9.23 -22.17
N LYS A 294 8.42 -9.25 -20.82
CA LYS A 294 8.53 -10.48 -20.02
C LYS A 294 7.21 -11.25 -19.87
N GLY A 295 6.09 -10.73 -20.36
CA GLY A 295 4.81 -11.44 -20.46
C GLY A 295 3.88 -11.26 -19.27
N PHE A 296 4.01 -10.21 -18.47
CA PHE A 296 2.95 -9.81 -17.55
C PHE A 296 1.69 -9.43 -18.32
N LEU A 297 0.54 -9.86 -17.85
CA LEU A 297 -0.75 -9.53 -18.49
C LEU A 297 -1.09 -8.05 -18.30
N GLN A 298 -0.76 -7.50 -17.12
CA GLN A 298 -0.93 -6.09 -16.81
C GLN A 298 0.28 -5.53 -16.06
N VAL A 299 0.61 -4.26 -16.32
CA VAL A 299 1.71 -3.54 -15.66
C VAL A 299 1.28 -2.12 -15.37
N ALA A 300 1.20 -1.77 -14.09
CA ALA A 300 1.05 -0.40 -13.63
C ALA A 300 2.39 0.11 -13.08
N SER A 301 2.95 1.15 -13.69
CA SER A 301 4.29 1.65 -13.35
C SER A 301 4.34 3.16 -13.50
N SER A 302 4.36 3.86 -12.37
CA SER A 302 4.53 5.31 -12.31
C SER A 302 4.95 5.75 -10.90
N PRO A 303 5.46 6.97 -10.72
CA PRO A 303 5.85 7.45 -9.38
C PRO A 303 4.74 7.37 -8.33
N LEU A 304 3.49 7.57 -8.71
CA LEU A 304 2.35 7.54 -7.79
C LEU A 304 1.59 6.21 -7.78
N THR A 305 2.00 5.21 -8.57
CA THR A 305 1.40 3.87 -8.52
C THR A 305 1.48 3.28 -7.11
N ARG A 306 0.39 2.67 -6.68
CA ARG A 306 0.24 1.87 -5.45
C ARG A 306 -0.52 0.60 -5.78
N SER A 307 -0.41 -0.44 -4.97
CA SER A 307 -1.02 -1.75 -5.24
C SER A 307 -2.51 -1.69 -5.54
N SER A 308 -3.23 -0.77 -4.93
CA SER A 308 -4.69 -0.61 -5.09
C SER A 308 -5.10 0.61 -5.93
N TYR A 309 -4.13 1.37 -6.47
CA TYR A 309 -4.44 2.54 -7.28
C TYR A 309 -4.95 2.11 -8.65
N HIS A 310 -6.17 2.54 -9.02
CA HIS A 310 -6.89 2.13 -10.23
C HIS A 310 -7.19 0.62 -10.36
N ALA A 311 -7.21 -0.13 -9.26
CA ALA A 311 -7.32 -1.60 -9.28
C ALA A 311 -8.50 -2.14 -10.10
N GLY A 312 -9.65 -1.47 -10.12
CA GLY A 312 -10.81 -1.88 -10.92
C GLY A 312 -10.58 -1.79 -12.43
N ALA A 313 -9.97 -0.69 -12.90
CA ALA A 313 -9.61 -0.52 -14.31
C ALA A 313 -8.55 -1.53 -14.74
N ASP A 314 -7.51 -1.69 -13.93
CA ASP A 314 -6.43 -2.66 -14.14
C ASP A 314 -6.96 -4.10 -14.21
N PHE A 315 -7.96 -4.47 -13.39
CA PHE A 315 -8.60 -5.79 -13.43
C PHE A 315 -9.33 -6.04 -14.74
N ALA A 316 -10.07 -5.04 -15.24
CA ALA A 316 -10.77 -5.17 -16.53
C ALA A 316 -9.80 -5.39 -17.70
N GLU A 317 -8.68 -4.63 -17.71
CA GLU A 317 -7.62 -4.81 -18.71
C GLU A 317 -6.95 -6.18 -18.62
N MET A 318 -6.65 -6.65 -17.41
CA MET A 318 -6.04 -7.95 -17.15
C MET A 318 -6.95 -9.10 -17.60
N ARG A 319 -8.25 -9.01 -17.35
CA ARG A 319 -9.24 -10.00 -17.81
C ARG A 319 -9.29 -10.07 -19.33
N ALA A 320 -9.37 -8.92 -20.01
CA ALA A 320 -9.34 -8.86 -21.47
C ALA A 320 -8.04 -9.44 -22.07
N ALA A 321 -6.89 -9.14 -21.46
CA ALA A 321 -5.59 -9.68 -21.87
C ALA A 321 -5.53 -11.22 -21.72
N ARG A 322 -6.08 -11.79 -20.64
CA ARG A 322 -6.17 -13.25 -20.46
C ARG A 322 -7.06 -13.90 -21.51
N GLU A 323 -8.23 -13.34 -21.78
CA GLU A 323 -9.15 -13.83 -22.82
C GLU A 323 -8.49 -13.83 -24.19
N ALA A 324 -7.78 -12.75 -24.54
CA ALA A 324 -7.03 -12.66 -25.79
C ALA A 324 -5.90 -13.69 -25.89
N LYS A 325 -5.18 -13.97 -24.79
CA LYS A 325 -4.12 -14.99 -24.74
C LYS A 325 -4.68 -16.39 -24.95
N LEU A 326 -5.79 -16.72 -24.30
CA LEU A 326 -6.46 -18.02 -24.45
C LEU A 326 -7.00 -18.21 -25.87
N ALA A 327 -7.61 -17.19 -26.47
CA ALA A 327 -8.08 -17.24 -27.86
C ALA A 327 -6.95 -17.44 -28.89
N LYS A 328 -5.73 -16.94 -28.62
CA LYS A 328 -4.54 -17.19 -29.46
C LYS A 328 -4.01 -18.62 -29.30
N ALA A 329 -4.06 -19.18 -28.10
CA ALA A 329 -3.59 -20.54 -27.84
C ALA A 329 -4.53 -21.63 -28.39
N ALA A 330 -5.80 -21.30 -28.62
CA ALA A 330 -6.80 -22.19 -29.18
C ALA A 330 -6.83 -22.23 -30.73
N ARG A 331 -6.04 -21.39 -31.40
CA ARG A 331 -5.83 -21.36 -32.87
C ARG A 331 -4.57 -22.08 -33.26
#